data_89b894ec9b0578e06d7cbc55b9c40add
#
_entry.id   89b894ec9b0578e06d7cbc55b9c40add
#
_cell.length_a   1.000
_cell.length_b   1.000
_cell.length_c   1.000
_cell.angle_alpha   90.00
_cell.angle_beta   90.00
_cell.angle_gamma   90.00
#
_symmetry.space_group_name_H-M   'P 1'
#
loop_
_entity.id
_entity.type
_entity.pdbx_description
1 polymer ?
#
loop_
_entity_poly.entity_id
_entity_poly.type
_entity_poly.pdbx_seq_one_letter_code
_entity_poly.pdbx_strand_id
1 'polypeptide(L)'
;VHADRLHREAVRYVSAAGQAKAIRKMFDSLDEEEQKLVKRARNHKYSSKARSASPMEYKWATACEALIGKTHLDGNIEREKQLVAQIIEIIDSEEI
;
A
#
# COMPACT_ATOMS: atom_id res chain seq x y z
N VAL A 1 0.70 -18.50 -8.31
CA VAL A 1 0.79 -17.88 -9.62
C VAL A 1 -0.31 -16.84 -9.80
N HIS A 2 -1.55 -17.23 -9.54
CA HIS A 2 -2.68 -16.29 -9.63
C HIS A 2 -2.58 -15.15 -8.61
N ALA A 3 -2.06 -15.45 -7.43
CA ALA A 3 -1.89 -14.43 -6.39
C ALA A 3 -0.89 -13.37 -6.81
N ASP A 4 0.20 -13.77 -7.46
CA ASP A 4 1.21 -12.83 -7.94
C ASP A 4 0.67 -11.93 -9.02
N ARG A 5 -0.11 -12.48 -9.93
CA ARG A 5 -0.71 -11.72 -11.01
C ARG A 5 -1.71 -10.72 -10.46
N LEU A 6 -2.56 -11.16 -9.55
CA LEU A 6 -3.57 -10.31 -8.93
C LEU A 6 -2.92 -9.15 -8.17
N HIS A 7 -1.87 -9.46 -7.43
CA HIS A 7 -1.12 -8.45 -6.70
C HIS A 7 -0.56 -7.39 -7.64
N ARG A 8 0.09 -7.81 -8.72
CA ARG A 8 0.68 -6.87 -9.66
C ARG A 8 -0.35 -6.01 -10.35
N GLU A 9 -1.49 -6.59 -10.71
CA GLU A 9 -2.56 -5.84 -11.35
C GLU A 9 -3.16 -4.81 -10.40
N ALA A 10 -3.39 -5.20 -9.16
CA ALA A 10 -3.94 -4.28 -8.15
C ALA A 10 -3.02 -3.09 -7.95
N VAL A 11 -1.71 -3.32 -7.85
CA VAL A 11 -0.74 -2.25 -7.64
C VAL A 11 -0.70 -1.31 -8.85
N ARG A 12 -0.87 -1.84 -10.05
CA ARG A 12 -0.89 -1.01 -11.25
C ARG A 12 -2.09 -0.08 -11.31
N TYR A 13 -3.22 -0.53 -10.82
CA TYR A 13 -4.46 0.23 -10.94
C TYR A 13 -4.51 1.42 -9.99
N VAL A 14 -3.78 1.38 -8.91
CA VAL A 14 -3.87 2.43 -7.91
C VAL A 14 -2.77 3.45 -8.10
N SER A 15 -3.17 4.71 -8.22
CA SER A 15 -2.23 5.82 -8.28
C SER A 15 -1.54 6.01 -6.94
N ALA A 16 -0.43 6.77 -6.94
CA ALA A 16 0.24 7.10 -5.69
C ALA A 16 -0.71 7.82 -4.73
N ALA A 17 -1.54 8.72 -5.23
CA ALA A 17 -2.51 9.42 -4.39
C ALA A 17 -3.53 8.45 -3.79
N GLY A 18 -4.03 7.51 -4.60
CA GLY A 18 -4.97 6.51 -4.13
C GLY A 18 -4.38 5.59 -3.09
N GLN A 19 -3.17 5.10 -3.33
CA GLN A 19 -2.48 4.24 -2.38
C GLN A 19 -2.20 4.96 -1.07
N ALA A 20 -1.76 6.22 -1.14
CA ALA A 20 -1.50 7.01 0.05
C ALA A 20 -2.76 7.19 0.88
N LYS A 21 -3.86 7.53 0.22
CA LYS A 21 -5.13 7.71 0.90
C LYS A 21 -5.60 6.41 1.55
N ALA A 22 -5.51 5.31 0.83
CA ALA A 22 -5.95 4.01 1.34
C ALA A 22 -5.16 3.59 2.58
N ILE A 23 -3.83 3.66 2.52
CA ILE A 23 -3.01 3.20 3.63
C ILE A 23 -3.21 4.09 4.88
N ARG A 24 -3.45 5.37 4.67
CA ARG A 24 -3.71 6.26 5.80
C ARG A 24 -5.05 5.94 6.46
N LYS A 25 -6.06 5.62 5.67
CA LYS A 25 -7.37 5.29 6.22
C LYS A 25 -7.39 3.94 6.93
N MET A 26 -6.64 2.98 6.42
CA MET A 26 -6.65 1.63 7.00
C MET A 26 -5.58 1.43 8.06
N PHE A 27 -4.75 2.44 8.33
CA PHE A 27 -3.62 2.30 9.25
C PHE A 27 -4.02 1.76 10.62
N ASP A 28 -5.10 2.30 11.19
CA ASP A 28 -5.53 1.89 12.53
C ASP A 28 -6.04 0.45 12.59
N SER A 29 -6.41 -0.11 11.44
CA SER A 29 -6.89 -1.50 11.37
C SER A 29 -5.73 -2.50 11.18
N LEU A 30 -4.52 -2.01 10.94
CA LEU A 30 -3.35 -2.85 10.76
C LEU A 30 -2.86 -3.36 12.12
N ASP A 31 -2.20 -4.53 12.10
CA ASP A 31 -1.61 -5.01 13.34
C ASP A 31 -0.33 -4.22 13.67
N GLU A 32 0.20 -4.46 14.87
CA GLU A 32 1.33 -3.69 15.37
C GLU A 32 2.55 -3.79 14.47
N GLU A 33 2.85 -4.99 13.97
CA GLU A 33 4.00 -5.18 13.10
C GLU A 33 3.82 -4.49 11.77
N GLU A 34 2.62 -4.54 11.22
CA GLU A 34 2.30 -3.86 9.98
C GLU A 34 2.41 -2.35 10.14
N GLN A 35 1.92 -1.82 11.25
CA GLN A 35 2.04 -0.39 11.53
C GLN A 35 3.49 0.05 11.64
N LYS A 36 4.31 -0.75 12.28
CA LYS A 36 5.75 -0.45 12.39
C LYS A 36 6.41 -0.42 11.02
N LEU A 37 6.07 -1.39 10.18
CA LEU A 37 6.62 -1.46 8.83
C LEU A 37 6.20 -0.22 8.01
N VAL A 38 4.94 0.14 8.08
CA VAL A 38 4.41 1.30 7.36
C VAL A 38 5.12 2.58 7.82
N LYS A 39 5.24 2.78 9.12
CA LYS A 39 5.92 3.96 9.66
C LYS A 39 7.38 4.02 9.23
N ARG A 40 8.07 2.89 9.26
CA ARG A 40 9.47 2.84 8.86
C ARG A 40 9.63 3.19 7.38
N ALA A 41 8.80 2.60 6.54
CA ALA A 41 8.86 2.85 5.10
C ALA A 41 8.50 4.29 4.77
N ARG A 42 7.46 4.85 5.44
CA ARG A 42 7.06 6.23 5.23
C ARG A 42 8.17 7.21 5.62
N ASN A 43 8.88 6.90 6.70
CA ASN A 43 9.90 7.81 7.24
C ASN A 43 11.27 7.61 6.61
N HIS A 44 11.43 6.60 5.77
CA HIS A 44 12.70 6.36 5.11
C HIS A 44 13.01 7.50 4.13
N LYS A 45 14.28 7.90 4.09
CA LYS A 45 14.69 8.93 3.15
C LYS A 45 14.93 8.32 1.77
N TYR A 46 14.20 8.80 0.80
CA TYR A 46 14.34 8.34 -0.57
C TYR A 46 15.01 9.42 -1.40
N SER A 47 15.97 9.01 -2.22
CA SER A 47 16.66 9.93 -3.11
C SER A 47 15.90 10.17 -4.41
N SER A 48 15.01 9.26 -4.77
CA SER A 48 14.24 9.40 -6.00
C SER A 48 13.17 10.47 -5.84
N LYS A 49 12.84 11.10 -6.96
CA LYS A 49 11.87 12.17 -6.96
C LYS A 49 10.60 11.73 -7.65
N ALA A 50 9.50 11.74 -6.92
CA ALA A 50 8.20 11.51 -7.48
C ALA A 50 7.72 12.82 -8.10
N ARG A 51 7.54 12.84 -9.39
CA ARG A 51 7.21 14.10 -10.09
C ARG A 51 5.74 14.40 -10.13
N SER A 52 4.91 13.39 -9.99
CA SER A 52 3.46 13.53 -10.13
C SER A 52 2.72 13.52 -8.80
N ALA A 53 3.42 13.34 -7.70
CA ALA A 53 2.80 13.28 -6.38
C ALA A 53 3.54 14.19 -5.42
N SER A 54 2.84 14.66 -4.38
CA SER A 54 3.49 15.41 -3.33
C SER A 54 4.48 14.50 -2.59
N PRO A 55 5.50 15.06 -1.94
CA PRO A 55 6.44 14.22 -1.18
C PRO A 55 5.74 13.35 -0.15
N MET A 56 4.71 13.85 0.51
CA MET A 56 3.98 13.07 1.50
C MET A 56 3.18 11.94 0.86
N GLU A 57 2.52 12.21 -0.26
CA GLU A 57 1.81 11.16 -0.99
C GLU A 57 2.76 10.06 -1.44
N TYR A 58 3.92 10.45 -1.94
CA TYR A 58 4.93 9.50 -2.37
C TYR A 58 5.36 8.59 -1.22
N LYS A 59 5.61 9.19 -0.06
CA LYS A 59 6.05 8.43 1.11
C LYS A 59 4.99 7.44 1.58
N TRP A 60 3.74 7.86 1.63
CA TRP A 60 2.65 6.97 2.01
C TRP A 60 2.40 5.88 0.98
N ALA A 61 2.48 6.22 -0.30
CA ALA A 61 2.31 5.23 -1.36
C ALA A 61 3.42 4.19 -1.31
N THR A 62 4.66 4.62 -1.06
CA THR A 62 5.79 3.71 -0.91
C THR A 62 5.59 2.80 0.28
N ALA A 63 5.05 3.34 1.38
CA ALA A 63 4.75 2.53 2.56
C ALA A 63 3.69 1.47 2.26
N CYS A 64 2.69 1.84 1.46
CA CYS A 64 1.66 0.89 1.04
C CYS A 64 2.26 -0.26 0.24
N GLU A 65 3.11 0.06 -0.72
CA GLU A 65 3.79 -0.96 -1.51
C GLU A 65 4.70 -1.84 -0.67
N ALA A 66 5.40 -1.24 0.30
CA ALA A 66 6.27 -1.99 1.18
C ALA A 66 5.49 -2.99 2.02
N LEU A 67 4.33 -2.60 2.53
CA LEU A 67 3.49 -3.48 3.31
C LEU A 67 3.02 -4.68 2.49
N ILE A 68 2.49 -4.41 1.30
CA ILE A 68 1.99 -5.48 0.44
C ILE A 68 3.14 -6.37 -0.02
N GLY A 69 4.27 -5.77 -0.40
CA GLY A 69 5.43 -6.54 -0.84
C GLY A 69 5.98 -7.46 0.24
N LYS A 70 6.08 -6.95 1.47
CA LYS A 70 6.56 -7.75 2.59
C LYS A 70 5.61 -8.91 2.89
N THR A 71 4.31 -8.64 2.90
CA THR A 71 3.30 -9.66 3.14
C THR A 71 3.37 -10.74 2.07
N HIS A 72 3.57 -10.33 0.82
CA HIS A 72 3.71 -11.23 -0.31
C HIS A 72 4.96 -12.11 -0.16
N LEU A 73 6.10 -11.50 0.16
CA LEU A 73 7.37 -12.22 0.31
C LEU A 73 7.33 -13.20 1.47
N ASP A 74 6.58 -12.87 2.51
CA ASP A 74 6.41 -13.76 3.66
C ASP A 74 5.50 -14.95 3.33
N GLY A 75 4.89 -14.97 2.16
CA GLY A 75 4.00 -16.04 1.75
C GLY A 75 2.64 -16.00 2.42
N ASN A 76 2.29 -14.88 3.04
CA ASN A 76 1.00 -14.75 3.73
C ASN A 76 -0.07 -14.31 2.75
N ILE A 77 -0.50 -15.24 1.93
CA ILE A 77 -1.41 -14.98 0.81
C ILE A 77 -2.76 -14.48 1.29
N GLU A 78 -3.27 -15.04 2.37
CA GLU A 78 -4.57 -14.61 2.91
C GLU A 78 -4.53 -13.15 3.37
N ARG A 79 -3.47 -12.77 4.08
CA ARG A 79 -3.34 -11.40 4.53
C ARG A 79 -3.15 -10.44 3.37
N GLU A 80 -2.37 -10.86 2.37
CA GLU A 80 -2.17 -10.05 1.17
C GLU A 80 -3.49 -9.77 0.47
N LYS A 81 -4.33 -10.79 0.32
CA LYS A 81 -5.65 -10.63 -0.28
C LYS A 81 -6.53 -9.66 0.51
N GLN A 82 -6.49 -9.76 1.82
CA GLN A 82 -7.26 -8.86 2.70
C GLN A 82 -6.82 -7.41 2.51
N LEU A 83 -5.51 -7.19 2.50
CA LEU A 83 -4.96 -5.85 2.36
C LEU A 83 -5.29 -5.25 1.00
N VAL A 84 -5.12 -6.01 -0.06
CA VAL A 84 -5.41 -5.55 -1.41
C VAL A 84 -6.90 -5.24 -1.57
N ALA A 85 -7.75 -6.13 -1.07
CA ALA A 85 -9.19 -5.94 -1.14
C ALA A 85 -9.62 -4.68 -0.38
N GLN A 86 -9.03 -4.43 0.78
CA GLN A 86 -9.34 -3.25 1.57
C GLN A 86 -8.90 -1.98 0.87
N ILE A 87 -7.73 -1.99 0.24
CA ILE A 87 -7.24 -0.84 -0.52
C ILE A 87 -8.20 -0.53 -1.68
N ILE A 88 -8.58 -1.54 -2.42
CA ILE A 88 -9.48 -1.37 -3.56
C ILE A 88 -10.83 -0.83 -3.09
N GLU A 89 -11.35 -1.37 -2.00
CA GLU A 89 -12.63 -0.93 -1.46
C GLU A 89 -12.58 0.55 -1.06
N ILE A 90 -11.51 0.98 -0.41
CA ILE A 90 -11.37 2.38 -0.01
C ILE A 90 -11.31 3.28 -1.24
N ILE A 91 -10.53 2.88 -2.24
CA ILE A 91 -10.39 3.68 -3.46
C ILE A 91 -11.71 3.78 -4.21
N ASP A 92 -12.42 2.65 -4.35
CA ASP A 92 -13.70 2.64 -5.05
C ASP A 92 -14.74 3.50 -4.33
N SER A 93 -14.78 3.47 -3.01
CA SER A 93 -15.75 4.27 -2.28
C SER A 93 -15.45 5.77 -2.36
N GLU A 94 -14.19 6.14 -2.60
CA GLU A 94 -13.83 7.53 -2.78
C GLU A 94 -14.25 8.10 -4.13
N GLU A 95 -14.44 7.24 -5.10
CA GLU A 95 -14.82 7.66 -6.44
C GLU A 95 -16.32 7.90 -6.60
N ILE A 96 -17.09 7.53 -5.62
CA ILE A 96 -18.53 7.75 -5.60
C ILE A 96 -18.85 9.06 -4.91
#